data_2694c03113e4e2b5b94a8e79a439f158
#
_entry.id   2694c03113e4e2b5b94a8e79a439f158
#
_cell.length_a   1.000
_cell.length_b   1.000
_cell.length_c   1.000
_cell.angle_alpha   90.00
_cell.angle_beta   90.00
_cell.angle_gamma   90.00
#
_symmetry.space_group_name_H-M   'P 1'
#
loop_
_entity.id
_entity.type
_entity.pdbx_description
1 polymer ?
#
loop_
_entity_poly.entity_id
_entity_poly.type
_entity_poly.pdbx_seq_one_letter_code
_entity_poly.pdbx_strand_id
1 'polypeptide(L)'
;FVVGFRDRPIMIWDVLAVRTAMTVSGNYEFDVTKQMIQAAKAVIGANMILWFFPVHVKGLKKRLVFGGTCIGTAAAFVFGFFHSVVPAHQMGINMWAVNDTYDSCGYILSTAMSLQYVVKKPPVEYSHGKLEAIYKELTEKEEQEKETKAEGTQKTGTGEETVQPVNLICIMNESLSDLRVVGDFSTNQEYFPFINSLTENTVKGSLCMPVFGSMTSNSEFEFLTGDSVAMLPSNSIAYQFNVKPDAWTMVSTVKDQGYRTVAMHPYPGENWNRNTCYTNMGFDEFLDGDYYEGSEQLRYYTSDQADFEKLIQVVEEKKDPQEKLFL
;
A
#
# COMPACT_ATOMS: atom_id res chain seq x y z
N PHE A 1 -13.80 -13.50 -12.26
CA PHE A 1 -14.22 -12.28 -11.56
C PHE A 1 -13.02 -11.39 -11.25
N VAL A 2 -12.09 -11.82 -10.36
CA VAL A 2 -10.91 -11.03 -9.97
C VAL A 2 -10.03 -10.68 -11.17
N VAL A 3 -9.80 -11.62 -12.09
CA VAL A 3 -9.01 -11.40 -13.31
C VAL A 3 -9.67 -10.33 -14.19
N GLY A 4 -10.99 -10.38 -14.38
CA GLY A 4 -11.72 -9.38 -15.19
C GLY A 4 -11.72 -7.98 -14.58
N PHE A 5 -11.43 -7.84 -13.29
CA PHE A 5 -11.44 -6.58 -12.58
C PHE A 5 -10.03 -6.01 -12.34
N ARG A 6 -9.06 -6.89 -12.02
CA ARG A 6 -7.69 -6.49 -11.66
C ARG A 6 -6.65 -6.89 -12.69
N ASP A 7 -7.06 -7.52 -13.78
CA ASP A 7 -6.19 -8.11 -14.80
C ASP A 7 -5.10 -9.05 -14.26
N ARG A 8 -5.35 -9.60 -13.05
CA ARG A 8 -4.51 -10.59 -12.41
C ARG A 8 -5.35 -11.64 -11.67
N PRO A 9 -4.82 -12.87 -11.48
CA PRO A 9 -5.55 -13.89 -10.75
C PRO A 9 -5.65 -13.56 -9.25
N ILE A 10 -6.58 -14.27 -8.58
CA ILE A 10 -6.74 -14.14 -7.14
C ILE A 10 -5.50 -14.69 -6.43
N MET A 11 -4.95 -13.90 -5.52
CA MET A 11 -3.85 -14.30 -4.64
C MET A 11 -4.40 -14.60 -3.25
N ILE A 12 -3.65 -15.32 -2.44
CA ILE A 12 -4.14 -15.71 -1.09
C ILE A 12 -4.47 -14.50 -0.20
N TRP A 13 -3.74 -13.41 -0.33
CA TRP A 13 -4.01 -12.19 0.42
C TRP A 13 -5.25 -11.44 -0.05
N ASP A 14 -5.76 -11.67 -1.26
CA ASP A 14 -7.04 -11.11 -1.69
C ASP A 14 -8.21 -11.68 -0.86
N VAL A 15 -8.04 -12.87 -0.29
CA VAL A 15 -9.02 -13.45 0.65
C VAL A 15 -9.12 -12.60 1.92
N LEU A 16 -8.01 -12.01 2.37
CA LEU A 16 -7.99 -11.11 3.52
C LEU A 16 -8.63 -9.75 3.21
N ALA A 17 -8.61 -9.34 1.94
CA ALA A 17 -9.20 -8.11 1.44
C ALA A 17 -10.70 -8.23 1.05
N VAL A 18 -11.31 -9.41 1.23
CA VAL A 18 -12.73 -9.64 0.82
C VAL A 18 -13.67 -8.63 1.48
N ARG A 19 -13.44 -8.27 2.73
CA ARG A 19 -14.28 -7.28 3.42
C ARG A 19 -14.20 -5.91 2.72
N THR A 20 -13.01 -5.44 2.41
CA THR A 20 -12.80 -4.19 1.67
C THR A 20 -13.40 -4.27 0.25
N ALA A 21 -13.22 -5.41 -0.42
CA ALA A 21 -13.82 -5.63 -1.74
C ALA A 21 -15.36 -5.60 -1.71
N MET A 22 -15.98 -6.05 -0.63
CA MET A 22 -17.42 -6.01 -0.45
C MET A 22 -17.95 -4.58 -0.22
N THR A 23 -17.22 -3.72 0.47
CA THR A 23 -17.64 -2.33 0.70
C THR A 23 -17.64 -1.51 -0.59
N VAL A 24 -16.69 -1.75 -1.48
CA VAL A 24 -16.60 -1.04 -2.77
C VAL A 24 -17.41 -1.72 -3.89
N SER A 25 -17.93 -2.91 -3.66
CA SER A 25 -18.62 -3.71 -4.70
C SER A 25 -19.85 -3.04 -5.28
N GLY A 26 -20.52 -2.17 -4.52
CA GLY A 26 -21.69 -1.42 -4.98
C GLY A 26 -21.39 -0.38 -6.07
N ASN A 27 -20.13 0.02 -6.22
CA ASN A 27 -19.69 1.02 -7.19
C ASN A 27 -19.28 0.40 -8.54
N TYR A 28 -19.38 -0.93 -8.68
CA TYR A 28 -18.94 -1.64 -9.86
C TYR A 28 -20.06 -2.51 -10.44
N GLU A 29 -20.20 -2.46 -11.76
CA GLU A 29 -21.07 -3.38 -12.49
C GLU A 29 -20.34 -4.72 -12.69
N PHE A 30 -20.95 -5.79 -12.21
CA PHE A 30 -20.39 -7.14 -12.28
C PHE A 30 -21.11 -7.98 -13.35
N ASP A 31 -20.42 -8.22 -14.43
CA ASP A 31 -20.92 -9.12 -15.46
C ASP A 31 -20.68 -10.59 -15.08
N VAL A 32 -21.76 -11.36 -14.99
CA VAL A 32 -21.69 -12.81 -14.77
C VAL A 32 -21.37 -13.50 -16.09
N THR A 33 -20.13 -13.93 -16.26
CA THR A 33 -19.69 -14.60 -17.47
C THR A 33 -20.17 -16.04 -17.57
N LYS A 34 -20.21 -16.58 -18.81
CA LYS A 34 -20.55 -18.00 -19.04
C LYS A 34 -19.61 -18.94 -18.31
N GLN A 35 -18.32 -18.58 -18.19
CA GLN A 35 -17.30 -19.36 -17.46
C GLN A 35 -17.62 -19.43 -15.96
N MET A 36 -18.07 -18.32 -15.35
CA MET A 36 -18.48 -18.30 -13.94
C MET A 36 -19.65 -19.24 -13.69
N ILE A 37 -20.64 -19.23 -14.58
CA ILE A 37 -21.79 -20.15 -14.50
C ILE A 37 -21.34 -21.61 -14.63
N GLN A 38 -20.44 -21.90 -15.56
CA GLN A 38 -19.90 -23.26 -15.75
C GLN A 38 -19.11 -23.73 -14.52
N ALA A 39 -18.27 -22.87 -13.94
CA ALA A 39 -17.52 -23.17 -12.73
C ALA A 39 -18.47 -23.45 -11.55
N ALA A 40 -19.50 -22.62 -11.37
CA ALA A 40 -20.52 -22.85 -10.34
C ALA A 40 -21.24 -24.19 -10.54
N LYS A 41 -21.64 -24.52 -11.76
CA LYS A 41 -22.25 -25.83 -12.09
C LYS A 41 -21.30 -27.00 -11.79
N ALA A 42 -20.01 -26.87 -12.11
CA ALA A 42 -19.03 -27.91 -11.82
C ALA A 42 -18.85 -28.12 -10.32
N VAL A 43 -18.77 -27.04 -9.53
CA VAL A 43 -18.67 -27.13 -8.05
C VAL A 43 -19.92 -27.77 -7.45
N ILE A 44 -21.10 -27.36 -7.90
CA ILE A 44 -22.37 -27.93 -7.42
C ILE A 44 -22.43 -29.42 -7.81
N GLY A 45 -22.12 -29.78 -9.05
CA GLY A 45 -22.11 -31.17 -9.53
C GLY A 45 -21.13 -32.04 -8.76
N ALA A 46 -19.92 -31.54 -8.50
CA ALA A 46 -18.94 -32.28 -7.68
C ALA A 46 -19.45 -32.51 -6.24
N ASN A 47 -20.04 -31.50 -5.62
CA ASN A 47 -20.63 -31.64 -4.28
C ASN A 47 -21.80 -32.63 -4.28
N MET A 48 -22.66 -32.62 -5.29
CA MET A 48 -23.75 -33.59 -5.43
C MET A 48 -23.19 -35.02 -5.55
N ILE A 49 -22.13 -35.23 -6.35
CA ILE A 49 -21.48 -36.55 -6.47
C ILE A 49 -20.92 -36.99 -5.12
N LEU A 50 -20.20 -36.12 -4.41
CA LEU A 50 -19.66 -36.41 -3.08
C LEU A 50 -20.76 -36.77 -2.06
N TRP A 51 -21.93 -36.16 -2.19
CA TRP A 51 -23.06 -36.46 -1.33
C TRP A 51 -23.63 -37.86 -1.57
N PHE A 52 -23.55 -38.41 -2.77
CA PHE A 52 -23.94 -39.79 -3.09
C PHE A 52 -22.99 -40.85 -2.55
N PHE A 53 -21.74 -40.49 -2.22
CA PHE A 53 -20.70 -41.38 -1.67
C PHE A 53 -20.32 -41.02 -0.24
N PRO A 54 -21.28 -41.03 0.73
CA PRO A 54 -20.94 -40.63 2.08
C PRO A 54 -20.03 -41.65 2.75
N VAL A 55 -18.89 -41.20 3.24
CA VAL A 55 -18.02 -42.03 4.09
C VAL A 55 -18.63 -42.13 5.49
N HIS A 56 -19.23 -43.25 5.80
CA HIS A 56 -19.86 -43.51 7.10
C HIS A 56 -18.85 -44.12 8.08
N VAL A 57 -18.31 -43.30 8.97
CA VAL A 57 -17.52 -43.78 10.11
C VAL A 57 -18.39 -43.83 11.34
N LYS A 58 -18.71 -45.04 11.81
CA LYS A 58 -19.56 -45.24 13.02
C LYS A 58 -18.72 -45.05 14.29
N GLY A 59 -19.29 -44.30 15.25
CA GLY A 59 -18.68 -44.03 16.56
C GLY A 59 -17.77 -42.77 16.58
N LEU A 60 -17.95 -41.96 17.65
CA LEU A 60 -17.26 -40.68 17.81
C LEU A 60 -15.73 -40.81 17.78
N LYS A 61 -15.18 -41.78 18.53
CA LYS A 61 -13.74 -42.03 18.58
C LYS A 61 -13.15 -42.32 17.19
N LYS A 62 -13.83 -43.16 16.39
CA LYS A 62 -13.38 -43.50 15.03
C LYS A 62 -13.49 -42.31 14.11
N ARG A 63 -14.51 -41.47 14.25
CA ARG A 63 -14.64 -40.22 13.46
C ARG A 63 -13.51 -39.23 13.77
N LEU A 64 -13.20 -39.07 15.07
CA LEU A 64 -12.09 -38.19 15.49
C LEU A 64 -10.75 -38.70 15.00
N VAL A 65 -10.47 -39.99 15.11
CA VAL A 65 -9.23 -40.61 14.59
C VAL A 65 -9.16 -40.45 13.07
N PHE A 66 -10.22 -40.78 12.34
CA PHE A 66 -10.26 -40.65 10.89
C PHE A 66 -10.05 -39.20 10.44
N GLY A 67 -10.80 -38.27 11.04
CA GLY A 67 -10.64 -36.83 10.76
C GLY A 67 -9.26 -36.32 11.10
N GLY A 68 -8.72 -36.69 12.26
CA GLY A 68 -7.36 -36.35 12.68
C GLY A 68 -6.29 -36.88 11.71
N THR A 69 -6.46 -38.15 11.26
CA THR A 69 -5.55 -38.75 10.26
C THR A 69 -5.62 -37.99 8.93
N CYS A 70 -6.81 -37.66 8.43
CA CYS A 70 -6.97 -36.90 7.19
C CYS A 70 -6.33 -35.52 7.29
N ILE A 71 -6.57 -34.79 8.39
CA ILE A 71 -5.95 -33.48 8.63
C ILE A 71 -4.44 -33.60 8.75
N GLY A 72 -3.93 -34.58 9.50
CA GLY A 72 -2.51 -34.83 9.67
C GLY A 72 -1.82 -35.17 8.34
N THR A 73 -2.44 -36.02 7.52
CA THR A 73 -1.91 -36.37 6.19
C THR A 73 -1.91 -35.15 5.27
N ALA A 74 -2.97 -34.37 5.26
CA ALA A 74 -3.03 -33.14 4.47
C ALA A 74 -1.98 -32.12 4.92
N ALA A 75 -1.82 -31.92 6.23
CA ALA A 75 -0.79 -31.05 6.78
C ALA A 75 0.63 -31.53 6.43
N ALA A 76 0.90 -32.82 6.57
CA ALA A 76 2.19 -33.43 6.21
C ALA A 76 2.49 -33.29 4.70
N PHE A 77 1.46 -33.46 3.86
CA PHE A 77 1.58 -33.25 2.42
C PHE A 77 1.90 -31.78 2.09
N VAL A 78 1.15 -30.84 2.64
CA VAL A 78 1.38 -29.40 2.44
C VAL A 78 2.78 -29.02 2.92
N PHE A 79 3.16 -29.46 4.13
CA PHE A 79 4.50 -29.19 4.67
C PHE A 79 5.61 -29.79 3.77
N GLY A 80 5.49 -31.05 3.40
CA GLY A 80 6.46 -31.72 2.51
C GLY A 80 6.56 -31.05 1.14
N PHE A 81 5.41 -30.63 0.59
CA PHE A 81 5.38 -29.90 -0.68
C PHE A 81 6.16 -28.58 -0.59
N PHE A 82 5.86 -27.73 0.39
CA PHE A 82 6.54 -26.44 0.52
C PHE A 82 7.99 -26.56 0.98
N HIS A 83 8.33 -27.57 1.76
CA HIS A 83 9.69 -27.75 2.27
C HIS A 83 10.63 -28.43 1.27
N SER A 84 10.12 -29.34 0.46
CA SER A 84 10.95 -30.18 -0.41
C SER A 84 10.70 -29.94 -1.90
N VAL A 85 9.44 -29.92 -2.34
CA VAL A 85 9.12 -29.86 -3.77
C VAL A 85 9.30 -28.45 -4.32
N VAL A 86 8.77 -27.45 -3.64
CA VAL A 86 8.87 -26.04 -4.08
C VAL A 86 10.33 -25.59 -4.23
N PRO A 87 11.23 -25.79 -3.25
CA PRO A 87 12.65 -25.42 -3.41
C PRO A 87 13.40 -26.26 -4.45
N ALA A 88 13.15 -27.60 -4.49
CA ALA A 88 13.84 -28.49 -5.42
C ALA A 88 13.55 -28.15 -6.89
N HIS A 89 12.36 -27.67 -7.18
CA HIS A 89 11.94 -27.27 -8.53
C HIS A 89 11.97 -25.76 -8.75
N GLN A 90 12.51 -25.00 -7.80
CA GLN A 90 12.55 -23.53 -7.84
C GLN A 90 11.17 -22.91 -8.18
N MET A 91 10.12 -23.54 -7.68
CA MET A 91 8.75 -23.12 -7.97
C MET A 91 8.46 -21.80 -7.27
N GLY A 92 8.15 -20.80 -8.03
CA GLY A 92 7.78 -19.47 -7.55
C GLY A 92 6.73 -18.85 -8.46
N ILE A 93 6.08 -17.80 -7.97
CA ILE A 93 5.20 -17.01 -8.82
C ILE A 93 6.06 -15.93 -9.48
N ASN A 94 6.01 -15.88 -10.82
CA ASN A 94 6.58 -14.75 -11.53
C ASN A 94 5.71 -13.52 -11.26
N MET A 95 6.17 -12.65 -10.37
CA MET A 95 5.40 -11.47 -9.94
C MET A 95 5.30 -10.39 -11.02
N TRP A 96 6.13 -10.46 -12.07
CA TRP A 96 6.03 -9.60 -13.25
C TRP A 96 4.95 -10.05 -14.23
N ALA A 97 4.73 -11.36 -14.29
CA ALA A 97 3.79 -12.00 -15.19
C ALA A 97 3.02 -13.08 -14.41
N VAL A 98 2.22 -12.62 -13.44
CA VAL A 98 1.47 -13.52 -12.54
C VAL A 98 0.51 -14.40 -13.33
N ASN A 99 -0.13 -13.83 -14.36
CA ASN A 99 -1.04 -14.57 -15.24
C ASN A 99 -0.35 -15.76 -15.89
N ASP A 100 0.87 -15.60 -16.41
CA ASP A 100 1.62 -16.68 -17.06
C ASP A 100 1.91 -17.84 -16.09
N THR A 101 2.16 -17.54 -14.82
CA THR A 101 2.33 -18.56 -13.79
C THR A 101 1.04 -19.31 -13.53
N TYR A 102 -0.09 -18.60 -13.47
CA TYR A 102 -1.38 -19.23 -13.24
C TYR A 102 -1.88 -20.01 -14.46
N ASP A 103 -1.55 -19.57 -15.66
CA ASP A 103 -1.86 -20.30 -16.90
C ASP A 103 -1.02 -21.56 -17.04
N SER A 104 0.25 -21.52 -16.66
CA SER A 104 1.16 -22.67 -16.77
C SER A 104 1.01 -23.69 -15.64
N CYS A 105 0.82 -23.24 -14.39
CA CYS A 105 0.74 -24.08 -13.20
C CYS A 105 -0.71 -24.40 -12.77
N GLY A 106 -1.68 -23.67 -13.30
CA GLY A 106 -3.08 -23.76 -12.92
C GLY A 106 -3.40 -23.05 -11.58
N TYR A 107 -4.68 -22.70 -11.41
CA TYR A 107 -5.13 -21.85 -10.31
C TYR A 107 -4.85 -22.43 -8.92
N ILE A 108 -5.11 -23.72 -8.71
CA ILE A 108 -4.99 -24.34 -7.38
C ILE A 108 -3.52 -24.33 -6.91
N LEU A 109 -2.61 -24.75 -7.78
CA LEU A 109 -1.19 -24.81 -7.45
C LEU A 109 -0.62 -23.41 -7.26
N SER A 110 -0.90 -22.48 -8.17
CA SER A 110 -0.42 -21.11 -8.08
C SER A 110 -0.96 -20.37 -6.85
N THR A 111 -2.25 -20.55 -6.51
CA THR A 111 -2.81 -20.00 -5.26
C THR A 111 -2.14 -20.63 -4.04
N ALA A 112 -1.89 -21.93 -4.04
CA ALA A 112 -1.13 -22.58 -2.96
C ALA A 112 0.30 -22.03 -2.87
N MET A 113 1.00 -21.86 -3.99
CA MET A 113 2.33 -21.25 -4.03
C MET A 113 2.34 -19.80 -3.50
N SER A 114 1.24 -19.06 -3.65
CA SER A 114 1.15 -17.71 -3.11
C SER A 114 1.19 -17.66 -1.58
N LEU A 115 0.90 -18.76 -0.88
CA LEU A 115 1.00 -18.85 0.59
C LEU A 115 2.43 -18.54 1.10
N GLN A 116 3.46 -18.85 0.34
CA GLN A 116 4.85 -18.57 0.75
C GLN A 116 5.12 -17.06 0.94
N TYR A 117 4.34 -16.19 0.30
CA TYR A 117 4.49 -14.75 0.36
C TYR A 117 3.66 -14.09 1.49
N VAL A 118 2.76 -14.83 2.13
CA VAL A 118 1.97 -14.33 3.27
C VAL A 118 2.82 -14.26 4.53
N VAL A 119 3.74 -15.20 4.69
CA VAL A 119 4.61 -15.27 5.86
C VAL A 119 5.81 -14.34 5.66
N LYS A 120 5.80 -13.20 6.30
CA LYS A 120 6.95 -12.28 6.33
C LYS A 120 8.10 -12.94 7.10
N LYS A 121 9.22 -13.11 6.44
CA LYS A 121 10.44 -13.57 7.11
C LYS A 121 11.25 -12.35 7.52
N PRO A 122 11.75 -12.28 8.76
CA PRO A 122 12.66 -11.22 9.14
C PRO A 122 13.92 -11.29 8.25
N PRO A 123 14.63 -10.16 8.03
CA PRO A 123 15.92 -10.17 7.34
C PRO A 123 16.88 -11.19 7.95
N VAL A 124 17.76 -11.77 7.13
CA VAL A 124 18.66 -12.90 7.52
C VAL A 124 19.50 -12.59 8.76
N GLU A 125 19.81 -11.32 8.98
CA GLU A 125 20.62 -10.87 10.12
C GLU A 125 19.82 -10.18 11.23
N TYR A 126 18.50 -10.25 11.18
CA TYR A 126 17.65 -9.61 12.19
C TYR A 126 17.83 -10.26 13.55
N SER A 127 18.14 -9.44 14.54
CA SER A 127 18.06 -9.80 15.96
C SER A 127 17.72 -8.56 16.79
N HIS A 128 17.01 -8.75 17.88
CA HIS A 128 16.65 -7.66 18.80
C HIS A 128 17.89 -6.90 19.28
N GLY A 129 18.97 -7.60 19.62
CA GLY A 129 20.20 -6.96 20.08
C GLY A 129 20.89 -6.11 18.99
N LYS A 130 20.81 -6.51 17.71
CA LYS A 130 21.31 -5.66 16.62
C LYS A 130 20.44 -4.41 16.43
N LEU A 131 19.13 -4.54 16.56
CA LEU A 131 18.22 -3.42 16.48
C LEU A 131 18.50 -2.39 17.59
N GLU A 132 18.66 -2.85 18.84
CA GLU A 132 19.01 -2.00 19.97
C GLU A 132 20.38 -1.32 19.78
N ALA A 133 21.37 -2.03 19.22
CA ALA A 133 22.67 -1.46 18.93
C ALA A 133 22.59 -0.36 17.86
N ILE A 134 21.84 -0.58 16.80
CA ILE A 134 21.61 0.44 15.75
C ILE A 134 20.88 1.65 16.33
N TYR A 135 19.83 1.42 17.12
CA TYR A 135 19.08 2.50 17.75
C TYR A 135 19.98 3.35 18.64
N LYS A 136 20.80 2.70 19.47
CA LYS A 136 21.74 3.40 20.34
C LYS A 136 22.77 4.20 19.55
N GLU A 137 23.34 3.63 18.49
CA GLU A 137 24.29 4.33 17.60
C GLU A 137 23.66 5.56 16.94
N LEU A 138 22.41 5.45 16.48
CA LEU A 138 21.69 6.58 15.87
C LEU A 138 21.41 7.68 16.90
N THR A 139 20.98 7.32 18.11
CA THR A 139 20.71 8.28 19.18
C THR A 139 21.99 9.02 19.60
N GLU A 140 23.10 8.29 19.75
CA GLU A 140 24.40 8.89 20.07
C GLU A 140 24.89 9.85 18.96
N LYS A 141 24.65 9.52 17.68
CA LYS A 141 24.96 10.41 16.55
C LYS A 141 24.11 11.67 16.56
N GLU A 142 22.79 11.55 16.80
CA GLU A 142 21.89 12.70 16.90
C GLU A 142 22.29 13.65 18.06
N GLU A 143 22.69 13.09 19.20
CA GLU A 143 23.16 13.90 20.35
C GLU A 143 24.45 14.63 19.97
N GLN A 144 25.42 13.97 19.35
CA GLN A 144 26.66 14.58 18.86
C GLN A 144 26.43 15.67 17.82
N GLU A 145 25.48 15.46 16.89
CA GLU A 145 25.13 16.48 15.90
C GLU A 145 24.46 17.70 16.54
N LYS A 146 23.64 17.50 17.56
CA LYS A 146 23.02 18.60 18.33
C LYS A 146 24.06 19.38 19.10
N GLU A 147 25.03 18.71 19.73
CA GLU A 147 26.15 19.36 20.42
C GLU A 147 27.03 20.14 19.47
N THR A 148 27.38 19.54 18.31
CA THR A 148 28.20 20.20 17.29
C THR A 148 27.50 21.43 16.67
N LYS A 149 26.18 21.35 16.48
CA LYS A 149 25.39 22.51 16.03
C LYS A 149 25.27 23.59 17.10
N ALA A 150 25.21 23.20 18.38
CA ALA A 150 25.20 24.15 19.51
C ALA A 150 26.53 24.87 19.69
N GLU A 151 27.65 24.19 19.45
CA GLU A 151 29.00 24.78 19.53
C GLU A 151 29.34 25.62 18.27
N GLY A 152 28.79 25.28 17.10
CA GLY A 152 29.02 26.00 15.84
C GLY A 152 28.21 27.30 15.69
N THR A 153 27.21 27.52 16.53
CA THR A 153 26.40 28.75 16.50
C THR A 153 27.01 29.81 17.41
N GLN A 154 28.17 30.36 17.02
CA GLN A 154 28.51 31.71 17.49
C GLN A 154 27.39 32.66 17.10
N LYS A 155 26.68 33.15 18.10
CA LYS A 155 25.68 34.21 17.98
C LYS A 155 26.33 35.43 17.31
N THR A 156 26.20 35.53 16.00
CA THR A 156 26.17 36.86 15.36
C THR A 156 24.77 37.37 15.60
N GLY A 157 24.70 38.25 16.57
CA GLY A 157 23.46 38.88 16.97
C GLY A 157 22.85 39.69 15.85
N THR A 158 21.68 39.29 15.45
CA THR A 158 20.61 40.14 14.94
C THR A 158 19.32 39.40 15.26
N GLY A 159 18.41 40.08 15.93
CA GLY A 159 17.11 39.70 16.45
C GLY A 159 16.60 38.29 16.11
N GLU A 160 16.05 37.60 17.11
CA GLU A 160 15.22 36.43 16.91
C GLU A 160 14.15 36.80 15.89
N GLU A 161 14.41 36.55 14.60
CA GLU A 161 13.33 36.41 13.65
C GLU A 161 12.56 35.16 14.09
N THR A 162 11.44 35.40 14.77
CA THR A 162 10.48 34.33 15.03
C THR A 162 10.04 33.81 13.67
N VAL A 163 10.56 32.68 13.28
CA VAL A 163 10.15 32.00 12.06
C VAL A 163 8.65 31.77 12.19
N GLN A 164 7.87 32.44 11.36
CA GLN A 164 6.43 32.26 11.35
C GLN A 164 6.13 30.80 11.00
N PRO A 165 5.14 30.18 11.65
CA PRO A 165 4.76 28.82 11.33
C PRO A 165 4.32 28.73 9.86
N VAL A 166 4.90 27.80 9.12
CA VAL A 166 4.58 27.58 7.69
C VAL A 166 3.71 26.33 7.55
N ASN A 167 2.81 26.36 6.58
CA ASN A 167 2.11 25.16 6.19
C ASN A 167 3.07 24.23 5.45
N LEU A 168 2.91 22.92 5.66
CA LEU A 168 3.59 21.86 4.90
C LEU A 168 2.57 21.24 3.95
N ILE A 169 2.76 21.44 2.66
CA ILE A 169 1.87 20.89 1.64
C ILE A 169 2.66 19.88 0.82
N CYS A 170 2.21 18.63 0.85
CA CYS A 170 2.83 17.49 0.17
C CYS A 170 1.91 17.01 -0.94
N ILE A 171 2.30 17.22 -2.18
CA ILE A 171 1.49 16.83 -3.34
C ILE A 171 2.17 15.67 -4.04
N MET A 172 1.48 14.53 -4.12
CA MET A 172 1.90 13.40 -4.92
C MET A 172 1.14 13.41 -6.26
N ASN A 173 1.80 13.92 -7.31
CA ASN A 173 1.28 13.85 -8.66
C ASN A 173 1.45 12.43 -9.21
N GLU A 174 0.37 11.66 -9.18
CA GLU A 174 0.39 10.30 -9.70
C GLU A 174 0.68 10.28 -11.20
N SER A 175 1.51 9.34 -11.62
CA SER A 175 1.88 9.14 -13.03
C SER A 175 2.61 10.33 -13.70
N LEU A 176 2.98 11.36 -12.94
CA LEU A 176 3.79 12.46 -13.45
C LEU A 176 5.26 12.04 -13.53
N SER A 177 5.85 12.13 -14.72
CA SER A 177 7.25 11.82 -14.95
C SER A 177 7.86 12.77 -15.99
N ASP A 178 9.10 13.15 -15.76
CA ASP A 178 9.88 13.80 -16.80
C ASP A 178 10.35 12.75 -17.82
N LEU A 179 9.74 12.75 -18.99
CA LEU A 179 10.01 11.75 -20.02
C LEU A 179 11.45 11.76 -20.54
N ARG A 180 12.26 12.78 -20.22
CA ARG A 180 13.70 12.80 -20.54
C ARG A 180 14.48 11.68 -19.83
N VAL A 181 13.94 11.09 -18.77
CA VAL A 181 14.54 9.89 -18.13
C VAL A 181 14.55 8.67 -19.06
N VAL A 182 13.69 8.64 -20.08
CA VAL A 182 13.60 7.53 -21.04
C VAL A 182 14.56 7.70 -22.20
N GLY A 183 14.94 8.93 -22.52
CA GLY A 183 15.86 9.27 -23.60
C GLY A 183 15.67 10.69 -24.10
N ASP A 184 16.59 11.12 -24.96
CA ASP A 184 16.52 12.44 -25.57
C ASP A 184 15.44 12.49 -26.65
N PHE A 185 14.54 13.43 -26.53
CA PHE A 185 13.52 13.73 -27.53
C PHE A 185 13.27 15.24 -27.59
N SER A 186 12.72 15.70 -28.70
CA SER A 186 12.34 17.09 -28.89
C SER A 186 10.83 17.23 -28.99
N THR A 187 10.31 18.30 -28.42
CA THR A 187 8.88 18.67 -28.50
C THR A 187 8.77 20.02 -29.19
N ASN A 188 7.61 20.27 -29.80
CA ASN A 188 7.30 21.55 -30.45
C ASN A 188 7.01 22.67 -29.42
N GLN A 189 6.77 22.31 -28.16
CA GLN A 189 6.56 23.24 -27.04
C GLN A 189 7.24 22.65 -25.81
N GLU A 190 7.60 23.49 -24.86
CA GLU A 190 8.05 23.06 -23.56
C GLU A 190 6.90 22.34 -22.81
N TYR A 191 7.13 21.13 -22.33
CA TYR A 191 6.07 20.31 -21.72
C TYR A 191 5.97 20.45 -20.19
N PHE A 192 6.98 21.08 -19.53
CA PHE A 192 6.93 21.43 -18.10
C PHE A 192 7.28 22.91 -17.87
N PRO A 193 6.61 23.87 -18.53
CA PRO A 193 7.01 25.27 -18.48
C PRO A 193 7.00 25.84 -17.07
N PHE A 194 5.97 25.54 -16.28
CA PHE A 194 5.86 26.02 -14.91
C PHE A 194 6.95 25.44 -14.01
N ILE A 195 7.08 24.12 -13.95
CA ILE A 195 8.07 23.44 -13.10
C ILE A 195 9.49 23.87 -13.48
N ASN A 196 9.78 24.03 -14.78
CA ASN A 196 11.07 24.46 -15.26
C ASN A 196 11.36 25.93 -14.88
N SER A 197 10.34 26.79 -14.83
CA SER A 197 10.49 28.20 -14.47
C SER A 197 10.79 28.44 -12.98
N LEU A 198 10.48 27.49 -12.10
CA LEU A 198 10.75 27.61 -10.68
C LEU A 198 12.26 27.62 -10.42
N THR A 199 12.81 28.74 -9.93
CA THR A 199 14.26 28.92 -9.69
C THR A 199 14.56 29.48 -8.30
N GLU A 200 13.69 30.30 -7.74
CA GLU A 200 13.85 30.91 -6.44
C GLU A 200 13.21 30.05 -5.34
N ASN A 201 13.88 29.91 -4.20
CA ASN A 201 13.41 29.12 -3.05
C ASN A 201 12.98 27.69 -3.45
N THR A 202 13.63 27.12 -4.43
CA THR A 202 13.27 25.84 -5.05
C THR A 202 14.42 24.88 -5.03
N VAL A 203 14.17 23.66 -4.60
CA VAL A 203 15.09 22.51 -4.73
C VAL A 203 14.46 21.53 -5.72
N LYS A 204 15.21 21.13 -6.73
CA LYS A 204 14.80 20.12 -7.72
C LYS A 204 15.73 18.93 -7.69
N GLY A 205 15.19 17.75 -7.93
CA GLY A 205 15.97 16.52 -7.98
C GLY A 205 15.19 15.39 -8.62
N SER A 206 15.86 14.29 -8.84
CA SER A 206 15.24 13.04 -9.29
C SER A 206 14.91 12.19 -8.06
N LEU A 207 13.65 11.76 -7.95
CA LEU A 207 13.21 10.82 -6.95
C LEU A 207 13.13 9.42 -7.56
N CYS A 208 13.94 8.50 -7.06
CA CYS A 208 13.89 7.10 -7.47
C CYS A 208 12.80 6.39 -6.66
N MET A 209 11.68 6.08 -7.32
CA MET A 209 10.57 5.37 -6.69
C MET A 209 10.80 3.87 -6.75
N PRO A 210 10.81 3.15 -5.62
CA PRO A 210 11.00 1.70 -5.60
C PRO A 210 9.75 0.91 -5.99
N VAL A 211 8.61 1.59 -6.07
CA VAL A 211 7.33 0.98 -6.47
C VAL A 211 7.25 0.92 -7.98
N PHE A 212 7.13 -0.29 -8.53
CA PHE A 212 7.07 -0.52 -9.96
C PHE A 212 5.64 -0.81 -10.41
N GLY A 213 5.17 -0.06 -11.41
CA GLY A 213 3.86 -0.20 -12.05
C GLY A 213 2.68 -0.11 -11.09
N SER A 214 1.73 0.78 -11.30
CA SER A 214 0.57 1.03 -10.42
C SER A 214 0.85 0.89 -8.91
N MET A 215 -0.11 0.74 -8.04
CA MET A 215 0.07 0.67 -6.59
C MET A 215 0.62 1.96 -5.97
N THR A 216 0.08 3.10 -6.37
CA THR A 216 0.46 4.43 -5.89
C THR A 216 0.42 4.55 -4.36
N SER A 217 -0.53 3.85 -3.70
CA SER A 217 -0.62 3.78 -2.24
C SER A 217 0.63 3.21 -1.56
N ASN A 218 1.45 2.43 -2.27
CA ASN A 218 2.74 1.98 -1.74
C ASN A 218 3.78 3.11 -1.72
N SER A 219 3.75 4.01 -2.70
CA SER A 219 4.59 5.22 -2.70
C SER A 219 4.19 6.18 -1.59
N GLU A 220 2.88 6.36 -1.38
CA GLU A 220 2.36 7.11 -0.22
C GLU A 220 2.81 6.49 1.10
N PHE A 221 2.71 5.16 1.21
CA PHE A 221 3.15 4.42 2.39
C PHE A 221 4.63 4.68 2.70
N GLU A 222 5.51 4.53 1.72
CA GLU A 222 6.95 4.77 1.92
C GLU A 222 7.25 6.22 2.31
N PHE A 223 6.56 7.18 1.69
CA PHE A 223 6.73 8.59 2.03
C PHE A 223 6.25 8.90 3.45
N LEU A 224 5.08 8.43 3.84
CA LEU A 224 4.47 8.77 5.12
C LEU A 224 5.06 8.00 6.30
N THR A 225 5.57 6.79 6.09
CA THR A 225 6.11 5.95 7.17
C THR A 225 7.63 5.89 7.21
N GLY A 226 8.31 6.17 6.11
CA GLY A 226 9.74 5.91 5.96
C GLY A 226 10.09 4.42 5.82
N ASP A 227 9.11 3.53 5.87
CA ASP A 227 9.30 2.08 5.70
C ASP A 227 9.32 1.69 4.22
N SER A 228 10.14 0.71 3.85
CA SER A 228 10.21 0.25 2.46
C SER A 228 9.30 -0.93 2.18
N VAL A 229 8.52 -0.86 1.11
CA VAL A 229 7.74 -1.99 0.60
C VAL A 229 8.60 -3.12 0.06
N ALA A 230 9.90 -2.90 -0.18
CA ALA A 230 10.82 -3.94 -0.61
C ALA A 230 10.93 -5.10 0.40
N MET A 231 10.58 -4.85 1.66
CA MET A 231 10.54 -5.88 2.72
C MET A 231 9.22 -6.66 2.75
N LEU A 232 8.24 -6.25 1.97
CA LEU A 232 6.95 -6.92 1.88
C LEU A 232 6.97 -7.96 0.75
N PRO A 233 6.07 -8.97 0.82
CA PRO A 233 5.86 -9.87 -0.31
C PRO A 233 5.54 -9.07 -1.58
N SER A 234 6.06 -9.52 -2.71
CA SER A 234 5.85 -8.85 -4.00
C SER A 234 4.35 -8.64 -4.28
N ASN A 235 4.01 -7.52 -4.88
CA ASN A 235 2.62 -7.08 -5.12
C ASN A 235 1.77 -6.87 -3.86
N SER A 236 2.40 -6.78 -2.69
CA SER A 236 1.69 -6.36 -1.48
C SER A 236 1.22 -4.92 -1.63
N ILE A 237 0.02 -4.66 -1.11
CA ILE A 237 -0.51 -3.32 -0.94
C ILE A 237 -0.39 -3.00 0.55
N ALA A 238 0.58 -2.15 0.90
CA ALA A 238 0.90 -1.87 2.29
C ALA A 238 -0.31 -1.36 3.08
N TYR A 239 -1.14 -0.54 2.47
CA TYR A 239 -2.34 0.02 3.06
C TYR A 239 -3.39 -1.01 3.46
N GLN A 240 -3.41 -2.18 2.82
CA GLN A 240 -4.39 -3.20 3.17
C GLN A 240 -4.05 -3.98 4.45
N PHE A 241 -2.74 -4.14 4.77
CA PHE A 241 -2.35 -5.09 5.80
C PHE A 241 -1.22 -4.63 6.73
N ASN A 242 -0.54 -3.54 6.40
CA ASN A 242 0.71 -3.20 7.06
C ASN A 242 0.64 -1.95 7.93
N VAL A 243 -0.32 -1.07 7.69
CA VAL A 243 -0.54 0.11 8.53
C VAL A 243 -1.38 -0.30 9.74
N LYS A 244 -0.75 -0.34 10.89
CA LYS A 244 -1.39 -0.67 12.17
C LYS A 244 -1.86 0.59 12.87
N PRO A 245 -2.86 0.49 13.77
CA PRO A 245 -3.16 1.60 14.68
C PRO A 245 -1.90 2.05 15.42
N ASP A 246 -1.79 3.33 15.61
CA ASP A 246 -0.65 3.98 16.29
C ASP A 246 0.70 3.77 15.58
N ALA A 247 0.70 3.58 14.27
CA ALA A 247 1.92 3.54 13.48
C ALA A 247 2.67 4.87 13.62
N TRP A 248 3.98 4.78 13.91
CA TRP A 248 4.84 5.96 13.89
C TRP A 248 5.05 6.42 12.44
N THR A 249 4.74 7.68 12.16
CA THR A 249 4.72 8.21 10.79
C THR A 249 5.18 9.67 10.77
N MET A 250 5.43 10.21 9.59
CA MET A 250 5.62 11.64 9.40
C MET A 250 4.42 12.42 9.97
N VAL A 251 3.20 11.89 9.80
CA VAL A 251 1.97 12.53 10.31
C VAL A 251 2.04 12.69 11.83
N SER A 252 2.37 11.64 12.56
CA SER A 252 2.53 11.72 14.02
C SER A 252 3.63 12.70 14.42
N THR A 253 4.75 12.71 13.69
CA THR A 253 5.88 13.61 13.95
C THR A 253 5.52 15.10 13.80
N VAL A 254 4.80 15.46 12.73
CA VAL A 254 4.38 16.87 12.54
C VAL A 254 3.26 17.25 13.50
N LYS A 255 2.41 16.30 13.86
CA LYS A 255 1.36 16.50 14.85
C LYS A 255 1.91 16.84 16.23
N ASP A 256 2.98 16.16 16.65
CA ASP A 256 3.71 16.47 17.89
C ASP A 256 4.33 17.87 17.87
N GLN A 257 4.55 18.44 16.69
CA GLN A 257 4.98 19.82 16.49
C GLN A 257 3.82 20.83 16.38
N GLY A 258 2.59 20.40 16.62
CA GLY A 258 1.40 21.22 16.66
C GLY A 258 0.78 21.51 15.28
N TYR A 259 1.00 20.65 14.30
CA TYR A 259 0.30 20.75 13.02
C TYR A 259 -1.07 20.08 13.10
N ARG A 260 -2.09 20.70 12.50
CA ARG A 260 -3.31 20.01 12.09
C ARG A 260 -3.01 19.25 10.80
N THR A 261 -3.41 18.01 10.75
CA THR A 261 -3.04 17.07 9.66
C THR A 261 -4.27 16.70 8.85
N VAL A 262 -4.26 17.00 7.56
CA VAL A 262 -5.36 16.73 6.64
C VAL A 262 -4.84 15.94 5.45
N ALA A 263 -5.45 14.80 5.15
CA ALA A 263 -5.23 14.09 3.91
C ALA A 263 -6.34 14.45 2.91
N MET A 264 -5.99 14.58 1.64
CA MET A 264 -6.93 14.84 0.55
C MET A 264 -6.73 13.84 -0.58
N HIS A 265 -7.84 13.32 -1.13
CA HIS A 265 -7.80 12.48 -2.31
C HIS A 265 -9.15 12.50 -3.02
N PRO A 266 -9.24 12.93 -4.28
CA PRO A 266 -10.50 13.13 -4.99
C PRO A 266 -11.17 11.83 -5.47
N TYR A 267 -11.10 10.76 -4.69
CA TYR A 267 -11.69 9.46 -4.98
C TYR A 267 -12.21 8.82 -3.68
N PRO A 268 -13.16 7.86 -3.75
CA PRO A 268 -13.71 7.22 -2.56
C PRO A 268 -12.64 6.67 -1.61
N GLY A 269 -12.74 6.96 -0.34
CA GLY A 269 -11.76 6.62 0.68
C GLY A 269 -11.57 5.12 0.90
N GLU A 270 -12.53 4.28 0.48
CA GLU A 270 -12.41 2.82 0.49
C GLU A 270 -11.32 2.33 -0.47
N ASN A 271 -11.02 3.08 -1.52
CA ASN A 271 -9.98 2.70 -2.46
C ASN A 271 -8.63 2.69 -1.78
N TRP A 272 -7.91 1.60 -2.01
CA TRP A 272 -6.67 1.29 -1.30
C TRP A 272 -6.82 1.22 0.23
N ASN A 273 -8.05 1.25 0.79
CA ASN A 273 -8.32 1.28 2.23
C ASN A 273 -7.78 2.55 2.91
N ARG A 274 -7.75 3.68 2.19
CA ARG A 274 -7.19 4.96 2.68
C ARG A 274 -7.86 5.45 3.94
N ASN A 275 -9.19 5.36 4.02
CA ASN A 275 -9.97 5.76 5.20
C ASN A 275 -9.46 5.10 6.49
N THR A 276 -9.14 3.80 6.46
CA THR A 276 -8.57 3.10 7.61
C THR A 276 -7.11 3.46 7.82
N CYS A 277 -6.33 3.53 6.74
CA CYS A 277 -4.89 3.77 6.82
C CYS A 277 -4.56 5.17 7.33
N TYR A 278 -5.23 6.20 6.83
CA TYR A 278 -4.99 7.56 7.28
C TYR A 278 -5.40 7.77 8.74
N THR A 279 -6.50 7.12 9.16
CA THR A 279 -6.86 7.08 10.59
C THR A 279 -5.76 6.42 11.43
N ASN A 280 -5.24 5.27 10.98
CA ASN A 280 -4.16 4.56 11.69
C ASN A 280 -2.84 5.34 11.70
N MET A 281 -2.57 6.14 10.68
CA MET A 281 -1.39 7.02 10.60
C MET A 281 -1.53 8.29 11.45
N GLY A 282 -2.74 8.58 11.93
CA GLY A 282 -3.00 9.68 12.84
C GLY A 282 -3.43 10.99 12.19
N PHE A 283 -3.83 11.01 10.91
CA PHE A 283 -4.44 12.20 10.32
C PHE A 283 -5.69 12.63 11.11
N ASP A 284 -5.83 13.94 11.30
CA ASP A 284 -7.00 14.52 11.98
C ASP A 284 -8.24 14.46 11.11
N GLU A 285 -8.04 14.56 9.79
CA GLU A 285 -9.12 14.61 8.81
C GLU A 285 -8.69 13.96 7.49
N PHE A 286 -9.63 13.32 6.82
CA PHE A 286 -9.47 12.84 5.46
C PHE A 286 -10.63 13.33 4.59
N LEU A 287 -10.31 14.15 3.61
CA LEU A 287 -11.22 14.71 2.63
C LEU A 287 -11.17 13.85 1.37
N ASP A 288 -12.11 12.94 1.24
CA ASP A 288 -12.20 11.98 0.13
C ASP A 288 -13.14 12.46 -0.99
N GLY A 289 -13.55 11.55 -1.86
CA GLY A 289 -14.42 11.86 -3.00
C GLY A 289 -15.68 12.63 -2.68
N ASP A 290 -16.27 12.46 -1.49
CA ASP A 290 -17.48 13.17 -1.07
C ASP A 290 -17.22 14.68 -0.90
N TYR A 291 -16.03 15.06 -0.48
CA TYR A 291 -15.63 16.48 -0.39
C TYR A 291 -15.56 17.16 -1.75
N TYR A 292 -15.37 16.39 -2.80
CA TYR A 292 -15.27 16.87 -4.18
C TYR A 292 -16.59 16.78 -4.95
N GLU A 293 -17.69 16.44 -4.29
CA GLU A 293 -19.01 16.38 -4.94
C GLU A 293 -19.35 17.72 -5.63
N GLY A 294 -19.77 17.65 -6.88
CA GLY A 294 -20.07 18.82 -7.71
C GLY A 294 -18.85 19.55 -8.29
N SER A 295 -17.63 19.10 -8.01
CA SER A 295 -16.41 19.67 -8.61
C SER A 295 -16.32 19.33 -10.11
N GLU A 296 -15.53 20.11 -10.85
CA GLU A 296 -15.26 19.88 -12.25
C GLU A 296 -14.66 18.48 -12.46
N GLN A 297 -15.16 17.80 -13.47
CA GLN A 297 -14.66 16.49 -13.89
C GLN A 297 -14.08 16.52 -15.28
N LEU A 298 -12.94 15.84 -15.45
CA LEU A 298 -12.32 15.57 -16.73
C LEU A 298 -12.26 14.07 -16.98
N ARG A 299 -12.94 13.57 -17.99
CA ARG A 299 -12.98 12.14 -18.38
C ARG A 299 -13.49 11.20 -17.28
N TYR A 300 -14.31 11.48 -16.42
CA TYR A 300 -14.80 10.66 -15.29
C TYR A 300 -14.05 10.85 -13.96
N TYR A 301 -13.05 11.72 -13.89
CA TYR A 301 -12.29 11.98 -12.69
C TYR A 301 -12.40 13.46 -12.32
N THR A 302 -12.29 13.79 -11.06
CA THR A 302 -12.13 15.19 -10.62
C THR A 302 -10.91 15.76 -11.33
N SER A 303 -11.03 16.97 -11.88
CA SER A 303 -9.91 17.60 -12.57
C SER A 303 -8.82 18.01 -11.57
N ASP A 304 -7.56 18.02 -12.00
CA ASP A 304 -6.44 18.48 -11.18
C ASP A 304 -6.68 19.95 -10.74
N GLN A 305 -7.29 20.76 -11.61
CA GLN A 305 -7.66 22.13 -11.25
C GLN A 305 -8.62 22.15 -10.06
N ALA A 306 -9.66 21.33 -10.08
CA ALA A 306 -10.63 21.28 -8.98
C ALA A 306 -10.00 20.75 -7.69
N ASP A 307 -9.05 19.82 -7.77
CA ASP A 307 -8.30 19.31 -6.62
C ASP A 307 -7.45 20.42 -6.00
N PHE A 308 -6.70 21.17 -6.80
CA PHE A 308 -5.93 22.31 -6.32
C PHE A 308 -6.80 23.46 -5.76
N GLU A 309 -7.95 23.74 -6.35
CA GLU A 309 -8.89 24.71 -5.83
C GLU A 309 -9.41 24.30 -4.44
N LYS A 310 -9.72 23.04 -4.24
CA LYS A 310 -10.11 22.48 -2.94
C LYS A 310 -8.97 22.54 -1.91
N LEU A 311 -7.75 22.26 -2.32
CA LEU A 311 -6.57 22.40 -1.47
C LEU A 311 -6.39 23.85 -1.01
N ILE A 312 -6.48 24.81 -1.92
CA ILE A 312 -6.41 26.24 -1.60
C ILE A 312 -7.51 26.62 -0.62
N GLN A 313 -8.73 26.14 -0.85
CA GLN A 313 -9.87 26.38 0.04
C GLN A 313 -9.58 25.91 1.47
N VAL A 314 -9.03 24.70 1.65
CA VAL A 314 -8.65 24.18 2.98
C VAL A 314 -7.61 25.06 3.67
N VAL A 315 -6.66 25.61 2.92
CA VAL A 315 -5.64 26.53 3.47
C VAL A 315 -6.25 27.87 3.84
N GLU A 316 -7.17 28.41 3.04
CA GLU A 316 -7.81 29.72 3.26
C GLU A 316 -8.84 29.68 4.40
N GLU A 317 -9.52 28.56 4.59
CA GLU A 317 -10.54 28.36 5.62
C GLU A 317 -9.99 28.05 7.02
N LYS A 318 -8.67 28.17 7.22
CA LYS A 318 -8.08 28.04 8.57
C LYS A 318 -8.76 29.00 9.55
N LYS A 319 -9.18 28.44 10.69
CA LYS A 319 -9.84 29.24 11.75
C LYS A 319 -8.89 30.18 12.45
N ASP A 320 -7.63 29.79 12.60
CA ASP A 320 -6.55 30.56 13.15
C ASP A 320 -5.47 30.79 12.08
N PRO A 321 -5.16 32.04 11.71
CA PRO A 321 -4.07 32.31 10.78
C PRO A 321 -2.71 31.76 11.21
N GLN A 322 -2.51 31.51 12.51
CA GLN A 322 -1.29 30.95 13.07
C GLN A 322 -1.31 29.41 13.09
N GLU A 323 -2.42 28.79 12.73
CA GLU A 323 -2.52 27.34 12.62
C GLU A 323 -1.54 26.80 11.59
N LYS A 324 -0.72 25.85 12.01
CA LYS A 324 0.15 25.10 11.11
C LYS A 324 -0.64 23.94 10.49
N LEU A 325 -0.58 23.83 9.19
CA LEU A 325 -1.29 22.80 8.44
C LEU A 325 -0.29 21.87 7.74
N PHE A 326 -0.44 20.58 7.94
CA PHE A 326 0.15 19.52 7.12
C PHE A 326 -0.94 18.94 6.24
N LEU A 327 -0.74 19.06 4.92
CA LEU A 327 -1.74 18.71 3.92
C LEU A 327 -1.11 17.80 2.87
#